data_290ce74bf0a1541c754ddc03c9e4ec0a
#
_entry.id   290ce74bf0a1541c754ddc03c9e4ec0a
#
_cell.length_a   1.000
_cell.length_b   1.000
_cell.length_c   1.000
_cell.angle_alpha   90.00
_cell.angle_beta   90.00
_cell.angle_gamma   90.00
#
_symmetry.space_group_name_H-M   'P 1'
#
loop_
_entity.id
_entity.type
_entity.pdbx_description
1 polymer ?
#
loop_
_entity_poly.entity_id
_entity_poly.type
_entity_poly.pdbx_seq_one_letter_code
_entity_poly.pdbx_strand_id
1 'polypeptide(L)'
;MPADGRIEELAEEWAFTLGEPYAPGGASEDVVRVELADGMPAVLKIGHPHRESEHEADALERWDGDGAVRLLRRDDARNALLLERCEPGTFLSDGAHDPLGVLIELLPRLWKDASGFHTLADEVGHWELDGEVGDLARELAATQGELVLVHQDLHADNVLAAEREPWLVIDPKPLAAEREFAVAPIVRSGELGHSRDAALERLDRLCAELGLDRERARLWTIIQTTAWNEDAAYPEHGEVVEWLS
;
A
#
# COMPACT_ATOMS: atom_id res chain seq x y z
N MET A 1 -22.41 -9.48 8.64
CA MET A 1 -22.49 -10.32 9.86
C MET A 1 -21.61 -9.64 10.86
N PRO A 2 -22.03 -9.47 12.12
CA PRO A 2 -21.14 -8.89 13.10
C PRO A 2 -19.87 -9.72 13.15
N ALA A 3 -18.73 -9.05 13.28
CA ALA A 3 -17.47 -9.66 13.60
C ALA A 3 -17.72 -10.66 14.73
N ASP A 4 -17.45 -11.91 14.47
CA ASP A 4 -17.56 -12.97 15.43
C ASP A 4 -16.72 -12.57 16.66
N GLY A 5 -17.09 -12.91 17.86
CA GLY A 5 -16.56 -12.43 19.14
C GLY A 5 -15.04 -12.18 19.30
N ARG A 6 -14.29 -12.16 18.17
CA ARG A 6 -12.85 -11.86 18.12
C ARG A 6 -12.53 -10.43 18.57
N ILE A 7 -13.37 -9.46 18.21
CA ILE A 7 -13.18 -8.06 18.60
C ILE A 7 -13.30 -7.90 20.11
N GLU A 8 -14.33 -8.51 20.71
CA GLU A 8 -14.58 -8.47 22.15
C GLU A 8 -13.48 -9.19 22.94
N GLU A 9 -13.03 -10.35 22.47
CA GLU A 9 -11.90 -11.08 23.07
C GLU A 9 -10.61 -10.25 23.04
N LEU A 10 -10.30 -9.62 21.90
CA LEU A 10 -9.14 -8.73 21.76
C LEU A 10 -9.28 -7.49 22.64
N ALA A 11 -10.48 -6.93 22.80
CA ALA A 11 -10.71 -5.77 23.65
C ALA A 11 -10.41 -6.08 25.13
N GLU A 12 -10.78 -7.25 25.60
CA GLU A 12 -10.46 -7.71 26.96
C GLU A 12 -8.95 -7.99 27.12
N GLU A 13 -8.36 -8.73 26.15
CA GLU A 13 -6.96 -9.15 26.22
C GLU A 13 -5.98 -7.98 26.09
N TRP A 14 -6.28 -7.04 25.19
CA TRP A 14 -5.41 -5.90 24.91
C TRP A 14 -5.79 -4.64 25.72
N ALA A 15 -6.86 -4.73 26.50
CA ALA A 15 -7.34 -3.69 27.41
C ALA A 15 -7.64 -2.36 26.68
N PHE A 16 -8.47 -2.41 25.63
CA PHE A 16 -8.95 -1.22 24.95
C PHE A 16 -10.49 -1.13 24.98
N THR A 17 -10.99 0.08 24.78
CA THR A 17 -12.43 0.35 24.64
C THR A 17 -12.77 0.49 23.15
N LEU A 18 -13.85 -0.17 22.74
CA LEU A 18 -14.35 -0.08 21.35
C LEU A 18 -15.00 1.28 21.09
N GLY A 19 -14.65 1.87 19.96
CA GLY A 19 -15.27 3.05 19.38
C GLY A 19 -16.11 2.71 18.15
N GLU A 20 -16.39 3.72 17.33
CA GLU A 20 -17.15 3.56 16.09
C GLU A 20 -16.30 2.87 15.02
N PRO A 21 -16.85 1.97 14.20
CA PRO A 21 -16.16 1.42 13.06
C PRO A 21 -15.88 2.52 12.01
N TYR A 22 -14.81 2.36 11.25
CA TYR A 22 -14.65 3.14 10.04
C TYR A 22 -15.63 2.63 8.98
N ALA A 23 -16.39 3.54 8.38
CA ALA A 23 -17.31 3.19 7.30
C ALA A 23 -16.78 3.72 5.97
N PRO A 24 -16.87 2.93 4.91
CA PRO A 24 -16.70 1.50 4.89
C PRO A 24 -15.21 1.13 4.97
N GLY A 25 -14.84 0.24 5.84
CA GLY A 25 -13.55 -0.47 5.72
C GLY A 25 -13.50 -1.16 4.36
N GLY A 26 -12.30 -1.47 3.87
CA GLY A 26 -12.14 -2.24 2.64
C GLY A 26 -13.01 -3.51 2.69
N ALA A 27 -13.42 -4.02 1.54
CA ALA A 27 -14.43 -5.09 1.42
C ALA A 27 -14.08 -6.39 2.18
N SER A 28 -12.85 -6.52 2.69
CA SER A 28 -12.30 -7.73 3.31
C SER A 28 -11.86 -7.58 4.77
N GLU A 29 -12.01 -6.39 5.40
CA GLU A 29 -11.43 -6.13 6.72
C GLU A 29 -12.38 -5.38 7.64
N ASP A 30 -12.34 -5.75 8.94
CA ASP A 30 -12.99 -4.97 9.99
C ASP A 30 -11.99 -3.96 10.56
N VAL A 31 -12.25 -2.67 10.37
CA VAL A 31 -11.42 -1.58 10.88
C VAL A 31 -12.22 -0.76 11.88
N VAL A 32 -11.77 -0.73 13.13
CA VAL A 32 -12.52 -0.14 14.26
C VAL A 32 -11.64 0.85 15.03
N ARG A 33 -12.19 2.02 15.36
CA ARG A 33 -11.56 2.94 16.31
C ARG A 33 -11.56 2.33 17.70
N VAL A 34 -10.44 2.44 18.39
CA VAL A 34 -10.33 1.99 19.79
C VAL A 34 -9.60 3.05 20.61
N GLU A 35 -9.79 2.98 21.93
CA GLU A 35 -9.07 3.79 22.91
C GLU A 35 -8.37 2.86 23.90
N LEU A 36 -7.06 3.01 24.03
CA LEU A 36 -6.27 2.22 24.98
C LEU A 36 -6.52 2.65 26.42
N ALA A 37 -6.12 1.83 27.38
CA ALA A 37 -6.34 2.08 28.81
C ALA A 37 -5.71 3.40 29.34
N ASP A 38 -4.71 3.91 28.65
CA ASP A 38 -4.06 5.21 28.95
C ASP A 38 -4.71 6.40 28.23
N GLY A 39 -5.79 6.16 27.49
CA GLY A 39 -6.50 7.16 26.69
C GLY A 39 -5.89 7.40 25.29
N MET A 40 -4.88 6.64 24.89
CA MET A 40 -4.28 6.79 23.55
C MET A 40 -5.27 6.26 22.48
N PRO A 41 -5.56 7.08 21.43
CA PRO A 41 -6.37 6.62 20.31
C PRO A 41 -5.59 5.64 19.45
N ALA A 42 -6.25 4.56 19.03
CA ALA A 42 -5.69 3.53 18.16
C ALA A 42 -6.73 3.02 17.16
N VAL A 43 -6.28 2.15 16.26
CA VAL A 43 -7.12 1.45 15.29
C VAL A 43 -6.90 -0.05 15.43
N LEU A 44 -7.98 -0.80 15.61
CA LEU A 44 -7.96 -2.25 15.46
C LEU A 44 -8.32 -2.60 14.02
N LYS A 45 -7.45 -3.35 13.35
CA LYS A 45 -7.66 -3.92 12.03
C LYS A 45 -7.67 -5.44 12.14
N ILE A 46 -8.75 -6.08 11.68
CA ILE A 46 -8.86 -7.54 11.62
C ILE A 46 -9.09 -7.92 10.16
N GLY A 47 -8.08 -8.53 9.56
CA GLY A 47 -8.11 -8.96 8.18
C GLY A 47 -8.52 -10.42 8.00
N HIS A 48 -8.76 -10.79 6.75
CA HIS A 48 -8.80 -12.17 6.32
C HIS A 48 -7.42 -12.56 5.78
N PRO A 49 -6.93 -13.79 6.07
CA PRO A 49 -5.65 -14.24 5.52
C PRO A 49 -5.69 -14.24 4.00
N HIS A 50 -4.86 -13.43 3.39
CA HIS A 50 -4.60 -13.48 1.95
C HIS A 50 -3.13 -13.11 1.69
N ARG A 51 -2.60 -13.54 0.57
CA ARG A 51 -1.18 -13.43 0.23
C ARG A 51 -0.63 -12.00 0.36
N GLU A 52 -1.37 -11.01 -0.11
CA GLU A 52 -0.93 -9.61 -0.13
C GLU A 52 -0.81 -8.98 1.28
N SER A 53 -1.62 -9.45 2.26
CA SER A 53 -1.59 -8.95 3.64
C SER A 53 -0.73 -9.81 4.57
N GLU A 54 -0.19 -10.94 4.11
CA GLU A 54 0.56 -11.90 4.95
C GLU A 54 1.69 -11.24 5.74
N HIS A 55 2.37 -10.27 5.13
CA HIS A 55 3.51 -9.58 5.72
C HIS A 55 3.23 -8.11 6.11
N GLU A 56 1.98 -7.70 6.22
CA GLU A 56 1.64 -6.32 6.61
C GLU A 56 2.27 -5.92 7.95
N ALA A 57 2.11 -6.77 8.96
CA ALA A 57 2.69 -6.53 10.28
C ALA A 57 4.23 -6.45 10.24
N ASP A 58 4.88 -7.33 9.48
CA ASP A 58 6.34 -7.37 9.35
C ASP A 58 6.88 -6.10 8.68
N ALA A 59 6.15 -5.54 7.70
CA ALA A 59 6.50 -4.29 7.06
C ALA A 59 6.37 -3.10 8.01
N LEU A 60 5.28 -3.02 8.76
CA LEU A 60 5.07 -1.97 9.76
C LEU A 60 6.14 -2.03 10.87
N GLU A 61 6.53 -3.21 11.32
CA GLU A 61 7.65 -3.40 12.25
C GLU A 61 8.98 -2.94 11.62
N ARG A 62 9.21 -3.25 10.33
CA ARG A 62 10.44 -2.87 9.61
C ARG A 62 10.56 -1.36 9.44
N TRP A 63 9.47 -0.67 9.16
CA TRP A 63 9.44 0.78 9.08
C TRP A 63 9.51 1.48 10.44
N ASP A 64 9.03 0.84 11.51
CA ASP A 64 9.05 1.33 12.90
C ASP A 64 8.57 2.78 13.03
N GLY A 65 7.51 3.12 12.30
CA GLY A 65 6.92 4.45 12.27
C GLY A 65 7.65 5.48 11.40
N ASP A 66 8.71 5.11 10.67
CA ASP A 66 9.40 5.99 9.73
C ASP A 66 8.62 6.09 8.41
N GLY A 67 7.76 7.11 8.31
CA GLY A 67 6.89 7.35 7.16
C GLY A 67 5.61 6.51 7.13
N ALA A 68 5.43 5.57 8.04
CA ALA A 68 4.24 4.73 8.15
C ALA A 68 3.65 4.77 9.56
N VAL A 69 2.40 4.36 9.73
CA VAL A 69 1.78 4.17 11.04
C VAL A 69 2.55 3.14 11.85
N ARG A 70 2.57 3.30 13.17
CA ARG A 70 3.20 2.33 14.08
C ARG A 70 2.30 1.12 14.29
N LEU A 71 2.89 -0.05 14.26
CA LEU A 71 2.29 -1.26 14.80
C LEU A 71 2.44 -1.26 16.32
N LEU A 72 1.34 -1.23 17.06
CA LEU A 72 1.34 -1.22 18.52
C LEU A 72 1.29 -2.63 19.09
N ARG A 73 0.49 -3.51 18.48
CA ARG A 73 0.38 -4.94 18.80
C ARG A 73 -0.03 -5.74 17.56
N ARG A 74 0.27 -7.04 17.57
CA ARG A 74 -0.18 -7.98 16.55
C ARG A 74 -0.63 -9.31 17.18
N ASP A 75 -1.56 -9.97 16.51
CA ASP A 75 -1.94 -11.36 16.74
C ASP A 75 -2.11 -12.05 15.39
N ASP A 76 -1.08 -12.78 14.99
CA ASP A 76 -1.05 -13.44 13.68
C ASP A 76 -2.08 -14.58 13.58
N ALA A 77 -2.41 -15.22 14.71
CA ALA A 77 -3.40 -16.30 14.73
C ALA A 77 -4.82 -15.78 14.44
N ARG A 78 -5.11 -14.54 14.82
CA ARG A 78 -6.39 -13.88 14.62
C ARG A 78 -6.38 -12.86 13.47
N ASN A 79 -5.24 -12.69 12.78
CA ASN A 79 -4.98 -11.65 11.77
C ASN A 79 -5.40 -10.26 12.28
N ALA A 80 -5.00 -9.94 13.49
CA ALA A 80 -5.35 -8.71 14.17
C ALA A 80 -4.13 -7.81 14.37
N LEU A 81 -4.27 -6.56 13.98
CA LEU A 81 -3.28 -5.50 14.16
C LEU A 81 -3.88 -4.37 14.99
N LEU A 82 -3.15 -3.92 16.00
CA LEU A 82 -3.44 -2.68 16.70
C LEU A 82 -2.46 -1.62 16.21
N LEU A 83 -2.99 -0.59 15.58
CA LEU A 83 -2.24 0.41 14.84
C LEU A 83 -2.38 1.79 15.49
N GLU A 84 -1.36 2.64 15.29
CA GLU A 84 -1.44 4.07 15.55
C GLU A 84 -2.61 4.68 14.76
N ARG A 85 -3.43 5.51 15.43
CA ARG A 85 -4.51 6.23 14.76
C ARG A 85 -4.01 7.58 14.26
N CYS A 86 -4.18 7.82 12.97
CA CYS A 86 -3.91 9.11 12.37
C CYS A 86 -5.01 10.11 12.75
N GLU A 87 -4.64 11.25 13.25
CA GLU A 87 -5.50 12.41 13.51
C GLU A 87 -4.88 13.66 12.87
N PRO A 88 -5.62 14.41 12.04
CA PRO A 88 -7.04 14.31 11.76
C PRO A 88 -7.47 13.13 10.85
N GLY A 89 -6.54 12.38 10.24
CA GLY A 89 -6.85 11.24 9.39
C GLY A 89 -7.43 11.62 8.02
N THR A 90 -7.17 12.83 7.56
CA THR A 90 -7.56 13.29 6.21
C THR A 90 -6.68 12.59 5.18
N PHE A 91 -7.27 12.08 4.10
CA PHE A 91 -6.52 11.49 3.00
C PHE A 91 -5.59 12.50 2.32
N LEU A 92 -4.46 12.05 1.85
CA LEU A 92 -3.49 12.88 1.15
C LEU A 92 -4.09 13.50 -0.12
N SER A 93 -4.94 12.74 -0.83
CA SER A 93 -5.68 13.21 -2.00
C SER A 93 -6.54 14.45 -1.72
N ASP A 94 -7.10 14.55 -0.52
CA ASP A 94 -8.02 15.62 -0.13
C ASP A 94 -7.34 16.79 0.60
N GLY A 95 -6.22 16.51 1.28
CA GLY A 95 -5.64 17.45 2.26
C GLY A 95 -4.38 18.15 1.82
N ALA A 96 -3.63 17.62 0.86
CA ALA A 96 -2.33 18.15 0.46
C ALA A 96 -2.40 19.13 -0.70
N HIS A 97 -1.54 20.16 -0.67
CA HIS A 97 -1.36 21.07 -1.79
C HIS A 97 -0.58 20.41 -2.95
N ASP A 98 0.42 19.57 -2.64
CA ASP A 98 1.21 18.80 -3.61
C ASP A 98 1.28 17.33 -3.15
N PRO A 99 0.23 16.54 -3.37
CA PRO A 99 0.19 15.15 -2.91
C PRO A 99 1.26 14.28 -3.58
N LEU A 100 1.61 14.54 -4.83
CA LEU A 100 2.67 13.80 -5.51
C LEU A 100 4.05 14.08 -4.89
N GLY A 101 4.34 15.33 -4.50
CA GLY A 101 5.56 15.68 -3.79
C GLY A 101 5.68 14.96 -2.46
N VAL A 102 4.59 14.83 -1.69
CA VAL A 102 4.57 14.07 -0.44
C VAL A 102 4.88 12.57 -0.68
N LEU A 103 4.29 11.96 -1.71
CA LEU A 103 4.59 10.56 -2.06
C LEU A 103 6.06 10.37 -2.46
N ILE A 104 6.65 11.33 -3.19
CA ILE A 104 8.07 11.33 -3.55
C ILE A 104 8.96 11.41 -2.30
N GLU A 105 8.58 12.19 -1.29
CA GLU A 105 9.33 12.28 -0.02
C GLU A 105 9.19 11.00 0.84
N LEU A 106 8.04 10.34 0.80
CA LEU A 106 7.77 9.12 1.58
C LEU A 106 8.46 7.88 1.00
N LEU A 107 8.47 7.70 -0.33
CA LEU A 107 8.99 6.51 -0.98
C LEU A 107 10.40 6.10 -0.51
N PRO A 108 11.43 6.98 -0.48
CA PRO A 108 12.76 6.60 -0.02
C PRO A 108 12.83 6.16 1.44
N ARG A 109 11.91 6.63 2.27
CA ARG A 109 11.81 6.24 3.69
C ARG A 109 11.30 4.82 3.85
N LEU A 110 10.43 4.37 2.93
CA LEU A 110 9.88 3.03 2.91
C LEU A 110 10.85 1.99 2.31
N TRP A 111 11.85 2.41 1.52
CA TRP A 111 12.83 1.52 0.90
C TRP A 111 13.85 1.02 1.94
N LYS A 112 13.44 0.04 2.71
CA LYS A 112 14.28 -0.63 3.73
C LYS A 112 14.77 -1.98 3.21
N ASP A 113 15.55 -2.67 4.04
CA ASP A 113 15.92 -4.06 3.80
C ASP A 113 14.66 -4.93 3.61
N ALA A 114 14.62 -5.70 2.54
CA ALA A 114 13.48 -6.52 2.14
C ALA A 114 13.65 -8.01 2.48
N SER A 115 14.64 -8.36 3.31
CA SER A 115 14.85 -9.76 3.69
C SER A 115 13.64 -10.32 4.46
N GLY A 116 13.15 -11.47 4.04
CA GLY A 116 12.01 -12.16 4.65
C GLY A 116 10.66 -11.87 3.99
N PHE A 117 10.57 -10.96 3.02
CA PHE A 117 9.36 -10.70 2.26
C PHE A 117 9.29 -11.54 0.98
N HIS A 118 8.09 -11.77 0.48
CA HIS A 118 7.89 -12.33 -0.86
C HIS A 118 8.58 -11.45 -1.90
N THR A 119 9.19 -12.07 -2.89
CA THR A 119 9.83 -11.31 -3.97
C THR A 119 8.84 -10.95 -5.07
N LEU A 120 9.09 -9.87 -5.80
CA LEU A 120 8.31 -9.55 -6.99
C LEU A 120 8.37 -10.68 -8.04
N ALA A 121 9.47 -11.44 -8.10
CA ALA A 121 9.57 -12.60 -8.98
C ALA A 121 8.60 -13.72 -8.57
N ASP A 122 8.43 -13.97 -7.26
CA ASP A 122 7.43 -14.91 -6.76
C ASP A 122 6.02 -14.39 -7.05
N GLU A 123 5.78 -13.08 -6.91
CA GLU A 123 4.49 -12.45 -7.14
C GLU A 123 4.08 -12.53 -8.62
N VAL A 124 4.99 -12.20 -9.54
CA VAL A 124 4.79 -12.37 -10.99
C VAL A 124 4.41 -13.82 -11.35
N GLY A 125 4.95 -14.80 -10.62
CA GLY A 125 4.61 -16.21 -10.78
C GLY A 125 3.16 -16.56 -10.37
N HIS A 126 2.51 -15.72 -9.56
CA HIS A 126 1.11 -15.90 -9.13
C HIS A 126 0.11 -15.09 -9.99
N TRP A 127 0.59 -14.07 -10.72
CA TRP A 127 -0.26 -13.36 -11.65
C TRP A 127 -0.60 -14.23 -12.86
N GLU A 128 -1.86 -14.31 -13.21
CA GLU A 128 -2.32 -15.06 -14.38
C GLU A 128 -2.13 -14.25 -15.68
N LEU A 129 -0.88 -13.75 -15.89
CA LEU A 129 -0.53 -12.97 -17.08
C LEU A 129 -0.01 -13.85 -18.20
N ASP A 130 -0.73 -13.83 -19.32
CA ASP A 130 -0.41 -14.56 -20.55
C ASP A 130 0.19 -13.65 -21.64
N GLY A 131 0.75 -14.27 -22.68
CA GLY A 131 1.24 -13.60 -23.89
C GLY A 131 2.40 -12.64 -23.62
N GLU A 132 2.48 -11.57 -24.40
CA GLU A 132 3.61 -10.62 -24.39
C GLU A 132 3.78 -9.92 -23.03
N VAL A 133 2.68 -9.61 -22.35
CA VAL A 133 2.74 -8.94 -21.02
C VAL A 133 3.29 -9.89 -19.97
N GLY A 134 2.87 -11.18 -19.98
CA GLY A 134 3.41 -12.18 -19.07
C GLY A 134 4.88 -12.50 -19.33
N ASP A 135 5.31 -12.54 -20.59
CA ASP A 135 6.73 -12.74 -20.95
C ASP A 135 7.58 -11.54 -20.48
N LEU A 136 7.10 -10.31 -20.70
CA LEU A 136 7.76 -9.10 -20.24
C LEU A 136 7.85 -9.03 -18.71
N ALA A 137 6.79 -9.41 -17.99
CA ALA A 137 6.80 -9.44 -16.53
C ALA A 137 7.88 -10.40 -16.01
N ARG A 138 8.00 -11.59 -16.58
CA ARG A 138 9.03 -12.58 -16.22
C ARG A 138 10.44 -12.08 -16.55
N GLU A 139 10.62 -11.42 -17.70
CA GLU A 139 11.92 -10.84 -18.09
C GLU A 139 12.36 -9.73 -17.12
N LEU A 140 11.47 -8.78 -16.81
CA LEU A 140 11.77 -7.70 -15.86
C LEU A 140 12.04 -8.25 -14.45
N ALA A 141 11.23 -9.21 -13.98
CA ALA A 141 11.42 -9.85 -12.69
C ALA A 141 12.76 -10.60 -12.57
N ALA A 142 13.24 -11.20 -13.66
CA ALA A 142 14.55 -11.89 -13.71
C ALA A 142 15.75 -10.92 -13.79
N THR A 143 15.53 -9.65 -14.14
CA THR A 143 16.58 -8.65 -14.37
C THR A 143 16.51 -7.48 -13.40
N GLN A 144 15.86 -7.63 -12.25
CA GLN A 144 15.73 -6.59 -11.22
C GLN A 144 17.10 -6.13 -10.71
N GLY A 145 17.17 -4.86 -10.35
CA GLY A 145 18.30 -4.28 -9.65
C GLY A 145 18.33 -4.62 -8.17
N GLU A 146 18.74 -3.68 -7.33
CA GLU A 146 18.68 -3.81 -5.87
C GLU A 146 17.24 -3.95 -5.38
N LEU A 147 16.95 -5.01 -4.60
CA LEU A 147 15.63 -5.21 -4.03
C LEU A 147 15.51 -4.45 -2.70
N VAL A 148 14.43 -3.71 -2.58
CA VAL A 148 14.05 -2.99 -1.36
C VAL A 148 12.64 -3.38 -0.95
N LEU A 149 12.28 -3.13 0.31
CA LEU A 149 10.90 -3.27 0.76
C LEU A 149 10.05 -2.19 0.08
N VAL A 150 9.02 -2.62 -0.64
CA VAL A 150 8.05 -1.73 -1.29
C VAL A 150 6.65 -1.97 -0.73
N HIS A 151 5.82 -0.96 -0.80
CA HIS A 151 4.42 -1.01 -0.32
C HIS A 151 3.48 -1.76 -1.28
N GLN A 152 3.81 -1.83 -2.55
CA GLN A 152 3.05 -2.42 -3.65
C GLN A 152 1.71 -1.73 -3.99
N ASP A 153 1.05 -1.06 -3.03
CA ASP A 153 -0.24 -0.36 -3.23
C ASP A 153 -0.20 1.08 -2.68
N LEU A 154 0.94 1.75 -2.78
CA LEU A 154 1.07 3.13 -2.32
C LEU A 154 0.41 4.10 -3.31
N HIS A 155 -0.65 4.75 -2.87
CA HIS A 155 -1.34 5.83 -3.57
C HIS A 155 -1.85 6.84 -2.55
N ALA A 156 -2.43 7.97 -2.99
CA ALA A 156 -2.73 9.07 -2.08
C ALA A 156 -3.82 8.75 -1.03
N ASP A 157 -4.70 7.78 -1.29
CA ASP A 157 -5.70 7.33 -0.33
C ASP A 157 -5.17 6.29 0.68
N ASN A 158 -3.92 5.82 0.51
CA ASN A 158 -3.19 5.04 1.51
C ASN A 158 -2.19 5.89 2.31
N VAL A 159 -2.41 7.21 2.36
CA VAL A 159 -1.61 8.16 3.15
C VAL A 159 -2.54 9.11 3.89
N LEU A 160 -2.38 9.19 5.21
CA LEU A 160 -3.23 9.97 6.09
C LEU A 160 -2.45 11.09 6.79
N ALA A 161 -3.10 12.24 6.94
CA ALA A 161 -2.60 13.31 7.82
C ALA A 161 -2.59 12.85 9.28
N ALA A 162 -1.50 13.14 10.00
CA ALA A 162 -1.35 12.73 11.39
C ALA A 162 -0.64 13.80 12.24
N GLU A 163 -0.81 13.72 13.58
CA GLU A 163 -0.16 14.67 14.50
C GLU A 163 1.34 14.38 14.68
N ARG A 164 1.75 13.12 14.67
CA ARG A 164 3.15 12.72 14.89
C ARG A 164 4.07 13.16 13.75
N GLU A 165 3.58 12.97 12.52
CA GLU A 165 4.21 13.41 11.29
C GLU A 165 3.12 13.94 10.36
N PRO A 166 3.44 14.87 9.44
CA PRO A 166 2.42 15.45 8.56
C PRO A 166 1.61 14.41 7.80
N TRP A 167 2.28 13.33 7.35
CA TRP A 167 1.70 12.28 6.54
C TRP A 167 2.28 10.92 6.92
N LEU A 168 1.42 9.91 7.07
CA LEU A 168 1.77 8.53 7.39
C LEU A 168 1.10 7.57 6.43
N VAL A 169 1.87 6.60 5.97
CA VAL A 169 1.40 5.52 5.10
C VAL A 169 0.67 4.46 5.93
N ILE A 170 -0.41 3.92 5.35
CA ILE A 170 -1.24 2.85 5.92
C ILE A 170 -1.42 1.72 4.89
N ASP A 171 -1.92 0.58 5.33
CA ASP A 171 -2.41 -0.53 4.50
C ASP A 171 -1.39 -1.10 3.49
N PRO A 172 -0.18 -1.48 3.92
CA PRO A 172 0.80 -2.01 3.01
C PRO A 172 0.47 -3.42 2.51
N LYS A 173 0.83 -3.65 1.24
CA LYS A 173 0.92 -4.97 0.60
C LYS A 173 2.39 -5.23 0.26
N PRO A 174 3.21 -5.60 1.25
CA PRO A 174 4.66 -5.49 1.11
C PRO A 174 5.28 -6.56 0.22
N LEU A 175 6.26 -6.14 -0.58
CA LEU A 175 7.09 -7.00 -1.42
C LEU A 175 8.57 -6.61 -1.36
N ALA A 176 9.44 -7.57 -1.65
CA ALA A 176 10.83 -7.31 -2.03
C ALA A 176 10.90 -7.08 -3.55
N ALA A 177 11.08 -5.83 -3.97
CA ALA A 177 11.11 -5.43 -5.36
C ALA A 177 12.15 -4.33 -5.63
N GLU A 178 12.47 -4.09 -6.89
CA GLU A 178 13.23 -2.91 -7.28
C GLU A 178 12.40 -1.63 -7.17
N ARG A 179 13.08 -0.49 -7.07
CA ARG A 179 12.44 0.81 -6.79
C ARG A 179 11.49 1.26 -7.90
N GLU A 180 11.78 0.90 -9.14
CA GLU A 180 10.96 1.19 -10.32
C GLU A 180 9.56 0.59 -10.24
N PHE A 181 9.43 -0.55 -9.58
CA PHE A 181 8.12 -1.17 -9.33
C PHE A 181 7.27 -0.37 -8.34
N ALA A 182 7.88 0.25 -7.34
CA ALA A 182 7.19 0.93 -6.26
C ALA A 182 6.31 2.12 -6.70
N VAL A 183 6.59 2.70 -7.87
CA VAL A 183 5.84 3.87 -8.36
C VAL A 183 4.59 3.52 -9.17
N ALA A 184 4.42 2.26 -9.55
CA ALA A 184 3.31 1.83 -10.39
C ALA A 184 1.91 2.18 -9.84
N PRO A 185 1.61 1.97 -8.54
CA PRO A 185 0.32 2.36 -7.97
C PRO A 185 0.05 3.87 -8.06
N ILE A 186 1.08 4.69 -7.85
CA ILE A 186 0.97 6.15 -7.91
C ILE A 186 0.68 6.63 -9.33
N VAL A 187 1.36 6.02 -10.32
CA VAL A 187 1.19 6.39 -11.73
C VAL A 187 -0.23 6.04 -12.22
N ARG A 188 -0.75 4.86 -11.85
CA ARG A 188 -2.09 4.42 -12.29
C ARG A 188 -3.25 5.10 -11.56
N SER A 189 -2.98 5.64 -10.38
CA SER A 189 -3.99 6.15 -9.46
C SER A 189 -4.80 7.31 -10.05
N GLY A 190 -6.13 7.24 -9.94
CA GLY A 190 -7.05 8.23 -10.51
C GLY A 190 -7.31 9.43 -9.59
N GLU A 191 -7.09 9.31 -8.27
CA GLU A 191 -7.35 10.36 -7.29
C GLU A 191 -6.48 11.61 -7.46
N LEU A 192 -5.32 11.46 -8.12
CA LEU A 192 -4.44 12.59 -8.49
C LEU A 192 -4.66 13.09 -9.92
N GLY A 193 -5.83 12.80 -10.48
CA GLY A 193 -6.23 13.15 -11.84
C GLY A 193 -6.14 11.96 -12.81
N HIS A 194 -7.26 11.72 -13.50
CA HIS A 194 -7.42 10.61 -14.44
C HIS A 194 -7.39 11.12 -15.87
N SER A 195 -6.21 11.20 -16.44
CA SER A 195 -5.98 11.52 -17.86
C SER A 195 -4.60 11.02 -18.28
N ARG A 196 -4.39 10.89 -19.61
CA ARG A 196 -3.09 10.53 -20.17
C ARG A 196 -1.98 11.49 -19.72
N ASP A 197 -2.24 12.79 -19.77
CA ASP A 197 -1.25 13.79 -19.40
C ASP A 197 -0.91 13.73 -17.90
N ALA A 198 -1.91 13.54 -17.03
CA ALA A 198 -1.69 13.38 -15.59
C ALA A 198 -0.91 12.10 -15.24
N ALA A 199 -1.18 10.98 -15.90
CA ALA A 199 -0.42 9.73 -15.68
C ALA A 199 1.04 9.88 -16.13
N LEU A 200 1.27 10.49 -17.29
CA LEU A 200 2.63 10.73 -17.80
C LEU A 200 3.40 11.73 -16.94
N GLU A 201 2.75 12.81 -16.46
CA GLU A 201 3.35 13.79 -15.56
C GLU A 201 3.79 13.12 -14.25
N ARG A 202 2.95 12.26 -13.66
CA ARG A 202 3.32 11.49 -12.46
C ARG A 202 4.52 10.59 -12.71
N LEU A 203 4.51 9.83 -13.80
CA LEU A 203 5.63 8.96 -14.18
C LEU A 203 6.93 9.76 -14.36
N ASP A 204 6.86 10.85 -15.12
CA ASP A 204 8.02 11.69 -15.41
C ASP A 204 8.60 12.32 -14.14
N ARG A 205 7.75 12.88 -13.28
CA ARG A 205 8.16 13.55 -12.05
C ARG A 205 8.74 12.55 -11.04
N LEU A 206 8.06 11.42 -10.81
CA LEU A 206 8.56 10.34 -9.93
C LEU A 206 9.94 9.86 -10.37
N CYS A 207 10.11 9.55 -11.66
CA CYS A 207 11.39 9.05 -12.16
C CYS A 207 12.49 10.11 -12.08
N ALA A 208 12.19 11.36 -12.40
CA ALA A 208 13.18 12.44 -12.38
C ALA A 208 13.66 12.77 -10.96
N GLU A 209 12.74 12.87 -9.98
CA GLU A 209 13.09 13.25 -8.62
C GLU A 209 13.68 12.09 -7.81
N LEU A 210 13.30 10.84 -8.11
CA LEU A 210 13.82 9.64 -7.42
C LEU A 210 15.00 8.97 -8.14
N GLY A 211 15.36 9.45 -9.34
CA GLY A 211 16.47 8.90 -10.11
C GLY A 211 16.22 7.47 -10.64
N LEU A 212 14.97 7.17 -11.02
CA LEU A 212 14.54 5.85 -11.49
C LEU A 212 14.67 5.74 -13.03
N ASP A 213 14.83 4.50 -13.51
CA ASP A 213 14.70 4.21 -14.94
C ASP A 213 13.23 4.36 -15.36
N ARG A 214 12.96 5.42 -16.13
CA ARG A 214 11.62 5.79 -16.56
C ARG A 214 10.93 4.70 -17.39
N GLU A 215 11.68 4.08 -18.30
CA GLU A 215 11.12 3.04 -19.17
C GLU A 215 10.78 1.80 -18.35
N ARG A 216 11.63 1.42 -17.42
CA ARG A 216 11.41 0.31 -16.54
C ARG A 216 10.21 0.54 -15.59
N ALA A 217 10.09 1.75 -15.03
CA ALA A 217 8.94 2.16 -14.22
C ALA A 217 7.63 2.16 -15.03
N ARG A 218 7.67 2.63 -16.29
CA ARG A 218 6.53 2.58 -17.22
C ARG A 218 6.08 1.15 -17.47
N LEU A 219 7.01 0.26 -17.79
CA LEU A 219 6.70 -1.14 -18.06
C LEU A 219 6.12 -1.85 -16.82
N TRP A 220 6.69 -1.61 -15.63
CA TRP A 220 6.10 -2.13 -14.40
C TRP A 220 4.70 -1.59 -14.11
N THR A 221 4.44 -0.32 -14.43
CA THR A 221 3.10 0.25 -14.30
C THR A 221 2.11 -0.46 -15.20
N ILE A 222 2.45 -0.72 -16.45
CA ILE A 222 1.60 -1.48 -17.39
C ILE A 222 1.34 -2.88 -16.84
N ILE A 223 2.39 -3.59 -16.44
CA ILE A 223 2.29 -4.99 -15.97
C ILE A 223 1.42 -5.09 -14.72
N GLN A 224 1.73 -4.30 -13.68
CA GLN A 224 0.98 -4.35 -12.43
C GLN A 224 -0.49 -3.92 -12.63
N THR A 225 -0.72 -2.88 -13.44
CA THR A 225 -2.07 -2.40 -13.75
C THR A 225 -2.87 -3.48 -14.50
N THR A 226 -2.24 -4.22 -15.40
CA THR A 226 -2.87 -5.35 -16.10
C THR A 226 -3.16 -6.49 -15.14
N ALA A 227 -2.21 -6.88 -14.29
CA ALA A 227 -2.37 -7.96 -13.31
C ALA A 227 -3.50 -7.67 -12.31
N TRP A 228 -3.65 -6.42 -11.90
CA TRP A 228 -4.65 -6.01 -10.91
C TRP A 228 -6.00 -5.60 -11.53
N ASN A 229 -6.18 -5.78 -12.81
CA ASN A 229 -7.44 -5.53 -13.52
C ASN A 229 -8.05 -6.82 -14.06
N GLU A 230 -7.91 -7.91 -13.33
CA GLU A 230 -8.58 -9.16 -13.65
C GLU A 230 -10.09 -8.93 -13.77
N ASP A 231 -10.72 -9.61 -14.74
CA ASP A 231 -12.15 -9.46 -15.06
C ASP A 231 -12.59 -8.04 -15.42
N ALA A 232 -11.66 -7.14 -15.78
CA ALA A 232 -11.95 -5.74 -16.09
C ALA A 232 -12.75 -5.03 -14.98
N ALA A 233 -12.45 -5.35 -13.72
CA ALA A 233 -13.12 -4.78 -12.54
C ALA A 233 -12.95 -3.26 -12.44
N TYR A 234 -11.86 -2.74 -13.00
CA TYR A 234 -11.50 -1.33 -13.00
C TYR A 234 -11.29 -0.82 -14.45
N PRO A 235 -12.34 -0.34 -15.14
CA PRO A 235 -12.23 0.15 -16.52
C PRO A 235 -11.15 1.20 -16.73
N GLU A 236 -10.96 2.10 -15.75
CA GLU A 236 -9.92 3.13 -15.76
C GLU A 236 -8.50 2.56 -15.80
N HIS A 237 -8.25 1.37 -15.29
CA HIS A 237 -6.95 0.71 -15.40
C HIS A 237 -6.62 0.35 -16.85
N GLY A 238 -7.61 -0.07 -17.63
CA GLY A 238 -7.44 -0.33 -19.06
C GLY A 238 -7.00 0.91 -19.83
N GLU A 239 -7.56 2.08 -19.50
CA GLU A 239 -7.18 3.36 -20.10
C GLU A 239 -5.72 3.74 -19.78
N VAL A 240 -5.29 3.55 -18.52
CA VAL A 240 -3.88 3.81 -18.13
C VAL A 240 -2.92 2.93 -18.90
N VAL A 241 -3.24 1.64 -19.10
CA VAL A 241 -2.42 0.72 -19.92
C VAL A 241 -2.31 1.23 -21.36
N GLU A 242 -3.43 1.67 -21.97
CA GLU A 242 -3.43 2.24 -23.32
C GLU A 242 -2.57 3.51 -23.41
N TRP A 243 -2.64 4.41 -22.42
CA TRP A 243 -1.88 5.66 -22.41
C TRP A 243 -0.37 5.45 -22.28
N LEU A 244 0.03 4.38 -21.60
CA LEU A 244 1.43 4.04 -21.35
C LEU A 244 2.01 3.08 -22.39
N SER A 245 1.21 2.43 -23.20
CA SER A 245 1.65 1.57 -24.31
C SER A 245 2.11 2.39 -25.50
#